data_405a260cab0bd9cb1bac91e8fccb0e71
#
_entry.id   405a260cab0bd9cb1bac91e8fccb0e71
#
_cell.length_a   1.000
_cell.length_b   1.000
_cell.length_c   1.000
_cell.angle_alpha   90.00
_cell.angle_beta   90.00
_cell.angle_gamma   90.00
#
_symmetry.space_group_name_H-M   'P 1'
#
loop_
_entity.id
_entity.type
_entity.pdbx_description
1 polymer ?
#
loop_
_entity_poly.entity_id
_entity_poly.type
_entity_poly.pdbx_seq_one_letter_code
_entity_poly.pdbx_strand_id
1 'polypeptide(L)'
;MKKVLVLGASGYVGSQLLPLLLEQGYQVTAAARHIDYLKARTEPHDNLSLEYLDLADQAATQALVPDFDLIFFLVHGMAEGHDFIDYELNLARNFVSALGPKNQHVIYLSSLQPQTGDSEHLQARKQTGQLLRKGPVPVTELQAGVIIGPGSAAFEIMRDFVYNLPIMIAPKWVDSKANPIALQNLNHYLLKLAQDTPSESQTFEVGGPDIVSYRNQFAHIAKTADRPLRLWATSLLTPQIASYWLGVVTSVPSNIGRALLAGLKHDFIASSTIIREKYPQKLISFDSMVEQAIHSEGNFVKSNVWGFDKTAFKRWQAGYGYYPKKTGASITSSASLDSLWHVAQQIGSPKQGYFFANALWRTREWLDLLFGGGVPVRQMPEGPTLKVGDKIDSWKVIRCEENQFLSLLFGMKGPGLGRLEITVSDHGDSRELNISAWWHPKGFLGLLYWFAMMPAHLFIFKGMVKAIEKQAKEQMKD
;
A
#
# COMPACT_ATOMS: atom_id res chain seq x y z
N MET A 1 2.32 -6.85 -31.72
CA MET A 1 2.59 -6.96 -30.31
C MET A 1 1.28 -6.61 -29.60
N LYS A 2 0.77 -7.45 -28.67
CA LYS A 2 -0.47 -7.12 -27.93
C LYS A 2 -0.22 -5.91 -27.03
N LYS A 3 -1.15 -4.95 -27.04
CA LYS A 3 -1.17 -3.81 -26.13
C LYS A 3 -1.91 -4.20 -24.86
N VAL A 4 -1.25 -4.08 -23.73
CA VAL A 4 -1.76 -4.50 -22.42
C VAL A 4 -1.97 -3.28 -21.52
N LEU A 5 -3.16 -3.15 -20.96
CA LEU A 5 -3.46 -2.16 -19.91
C LEU A 5 -3.51 -2.86 -18.55
N VAL A 6 -2.79 -2.33 -17.58
CA VAL A 6 -2.85 -2.79 -16.18
C VAL A 6 -3.49 -1.70 -15.33
N LEU A 7 -4.76 -1.87 -15.00
CA LEU A 7 -5.51 -1.01 -14.08
C LEU A 7 -5.22 -1.42 -12.63
N GLY A 8 -4.84 -0.49 -11.78
CA GLY A 8 -4.38 -0.79 -10.44
C GLY A 8 -2.91 -1.24 -10.39
N ALA A 9 -2.10 -0.77 -11.34
CA ALA A 9 -0.69 -1.12 -11.49
C ALA A 9 0.17 -0.78 -10.27
N SER A 10 -0.19 0.23 -9.47
CA SER A 10 0.51 0.59 -8.23
C SER A 10 0.19 -0.33 -7.05
N GLY A 11 -0.81 -1.22 -7.19
CA GLY A 11 -1.21 -2.19 -6.17
C GLY A 11 -0.22 -3.34 -6.00
N TYR A 12 -0.46 -4.18 -4.97
CA TYR A 12 0.41 -5.31 -4.65
C TYR A 12 0.62 -6.28 -5.81
N VAL A 13 -0.44 -6.81 -6.40
CA VAL A 13 -0.34 -7.75 -7.52
C VAL A 13 0.11 -7.03 -8.79
N GLY A 14 -0.47 -5.85 -9.09
CA GLY A 14 -0.16 -5.09 -10.30
C GLY A 14 1.33 -4.77 -10.43
N SER A 15 1.96 -4.25 -9.38
CA SER A 15 3.38 -3.90 -9.38
C SER A 15 4.32 -5.10 -9.59
N GLN A 16 3.90 -6.30 -9.19
CA GLN A 16 4.67 -7.52 -9.39
C GLN A 16 4.40 -8.19 -10.76
N LEU A 17 3.27 -7.89 -11.36
CA LEU A 17 2.90 -8.42 -12.67
C LEU A 17 3.59 -7.64 -13.81
N LEU A 18 3.82 -6.32 -13.64
CA LEU A 18 4.42 -5.46 -14.66
C LEU A 18 5.73 -6.00 -15.25
N PRO A 19 6.79 -6.29 -14.45
CA PRO A 19 8.04 -6.80 -14.99
C PRO A 19 7.86 -8.11 -15.75
N LEU A 20 6.98 -8.98 -15.27
CA LEU A 20 6.72 -10.27 -15.90
C LEU A 20 6.02 -10.14 -17.26
N LEU A 21 5.13 -9.16 -17.43
CA LEU A 21 4.52 -8.86 -18.73
C LEU A 21 5.54 -8.29 -19.71
N LEU A 22 6.45 -7.45 -19.24
CA LEU A 22 7.53 -6.89 -20.07
C LEU A 22 8.51 -7.98 -20.51
N GLU A 23 8.87 -8.93 -19.64
CA GLU A 23 9.69 -10.11 -19.96
C GLU A 23 9.04 -11.00 -21.03
N GLN A 24 7.69 -11.05 -21.10
CA GLN A 24 6.96 -11.76 -22.14
C GLN A 24 6.85 -10.95 -23.46
N GLY A 25 7.43 -9.75 -23.52
CA GLY A 25 7.46 -8.91 -24.72
C GLY A 25 6.16 -8.16 -25.01
N TYR A 26 5.27 -7.97 -24.01
CA TYR A 26 4.07 -7.15 -24.20
C TYR A 26 4.42 -5.65 -24.22
N GLN A 27 3.62 -4.86 -24.93
CA GLN A 27 3.60 -3.41 -24.78
C GLN A 27 2.63 -3.07 -23.66
N VAL A 28 3.15 -2.60 -22.54
CA VAL A 28 2.39 -2.43 -21.29
C VAL A 28 2.16 -0.95 -20.98
N THR A 29 0.90 -0.60 -20.75
CA THR A 29 0.52 0.68 -20.13
C THR A 29 0.06 0.40 -18.70
N ALA A 30 0.80 0.93 -17.75
CA ALA A 30 0.51 0.80 -16.31
C ALA A 30 -0.27 2.04 -15.86
N ALA A 31 -1.53 1.86 -15.45
CA ALA A 31 -2.40 2.96 -15.05
C ALA A 31 -2.68 2.96 -13.55
N ALA A 32 -2.57 4.14 -12.94
CA ALA A 32 -2.83 4.34 -11.51
C ALA A 32 -3.23 5.79 -11.20
N ARG A 33 -3.97 6.00 -10.11
CA ARG A 33 -4.30 7.33 -9.55
C ARG A 33 -3.08 8.04 -8.94
N HIS A 34 -2.12 7.28 -8.44
CA HIS A 34 -0.90 7.80 -7.83
C HIS A 34 0.30 7.47 -8.72
N ILE A 35 0.43 8.24 -9.78
CA ILE A 35 1.48 8.02 -10.81
C ILE A 35 2.90 8.12 -10.22
N ASP A 36 3.11 8.99 -9.24
CA ASP A 36 4.43 9.16 -8.62
C ASP A 36 4.87 7.94 -7.81
N TYR A 37 3.91 7.25 -7.15
CA TYR A 37 4.21 5.97 -6.51
C TYR A 37 4.56 4.89 -7.53
N LEU A 38 3.91 4.92 -8.68
CA LEU A 38 4.19 3.98 -9.75
C LEU A 38 5.57 4.24 -10.35
N LYS A 39 5.89 5.50 -10.67
CA LYS A 39 7.21 5.92 -11.17
C LYS A 39 8.35 5.54 -10.22
N ALA A 40 8.16 5.74 -8.91
CA ALA A 40 9.18 5.43 -7.90
C ALA A 40 9.46 3.92 -7.74
N ARG A 41 8.57 3.06 -8.24
CA ARG A 41 8.62 1.59 -8.06
C ARG A 41 8.91 0.82 -9.33
N THR A 42 8.92 1.51 -10.46
CA THR A 42 9.00 0.87 -11.76
C THR A 42 10.27 1.34 -12.46
N GLU A 43 11.09 0.38 -12.88
CA GLU A 43 12.28 0.69 -13.70
C GLU A 43 11.82 1.12 -15.10
N PRO A 44 12.47 2.11 -15.72
CA PRO A 44 12.20 2.50 -17.10
C PRO A 44 12.41 1.33 -18.06
N HIS A 45 11.50 1.17 -19.01
CA HIS A 45 11.57 0.14 -20.04
C HIS A 45 10.91 0.63 -21.33
N ASP A 46 11.49 0.31 -22.51
CA ASP A 46 11.02 0.81 -23.82
C ASP A 46 9.57 0.42 -24.13
N ASN A 47 9.13 -0.73 -23.64
CA ASN A 47 7.77 -1.23 -23.82
C ASN A 47 6.82 -0.87 -22.68
N LEU A 48 7.18 0.07 -21.77
CA LEU A 48 6.37 0.47 -20.65
C LEU A 48 6.00 1.95 -20.73
N SER A 49 4.70 2.24 -20.67
CA SER A 49 4.17 3.58 -20.46
C SER A 49 3.47 3.65 -19.11
N LEU A 50 3.61 4.78 -18.42
CA LEU A 50 2.96 5.04 -17.14
C LEU A 50 1.92 6.13 -17.34
N GLU A 51 0.65 5.84 -17.00
CA GLU A 51 -0.48 6.74 -17.22
C GLU A 51 -1.23 7.05 -15.92
N TYR A 52 -1.61 8.31 -15.76
CA TYR A 52 -2.56 8.68 -14.73
C TYR A 52 -3.97 8.30 -15.18
N LEU A 53 -4.67 7.52 -14.38
CA LEU A 53 -6.09 7.23 -14.61
C LEU A 53 -6.82 7.07 -13.29
N ASP A 54 -7.89 7.87 -13.12
CA ASP A 54 -8.93 7.60 -12.14
C ASP A 54 -10.15 7.04 -12.89
N LEU A 55 -10.53 5.80 -12.60
CA LEU A 55 -11.72 5.17 -13.20
C LEU A 55 -13.04 5.86 -12.79
N ALA A 56 -13.02 6.73 -11.77
CA ALA A 56 -14.16 7.59 -11.46
C ALA A 56 -14.39 8.68 -12.52
N ASP A 57 -13.33 9.07 -13.25
CA ASP A 57 -13.43 9.93 -14.43
C ASP A 57 -13.83 9.09 -15.66
N GLN A 58 -15.11 9.12 -15.99
CA GLN A 58 -15.67 8.37 -17.10
C GLN A 58 -15.07 8.82 -18.44
N ALA A 59 -14.83 10.11 -18.65
CA ALA A 59 -14.32 10.63 -19.91
C ALA A 59 -12.87 10.17 -20.15
N ALA A 60 -12.01 10.29 -19.13
CA ALA A 60 -10.64 9.78 -19.20
C ALA A 60 -10.61 8.26 -19.41
N THR A 61 -11.51 7.51 -18.75
CA THR A 61 -11.63 6.06 -18.92
C THR A 61 -12.01 5.69 -20.35
N GLN A 62 -13.01 6.37 -20.93
CA GLN A 62 -13.45 6.17 -22.30
C GLN A 62 -12.42 6.55 -23.35
N ALA A 63 -11.55 7.51 -23.03
CA ALA A 63 -10.46 7.90 -23.93
C ALA A 63 -9.32 6.88 -23.98
N LEU A 64 -9.01 6.21 -22.87
CA LEU A 64 -7.85 5.33 -22.76
C LEU A 64 -8.16 3.86 -23.07
N VAL A 65 -9.23 3.30 -22.48
CA VAL A 65 -9.51 1.85 -22.47
C VAL A 65 -9.66 1.22 -23.86
N PRO A 66 -10.28 1.87 -24.88
CA PRO A 66 -10.51 1.23 -26.17
C PRO A 66 -9.25 0.85 -26.97
N ASP A 67 -8.08 1.38 -26.63
CA ASP A 67 -6.84 1.20 -27.39
C ASP A 67 -6.10 -0.11 -27.10
N PHE A 68 -6.55 -0.91 -26.14
CA PHE A 68 -5.87 -2.10 -25.65
C PHE A 68 -6.55 -3.41 -26.08
N ASP A 69 -5.72 -4.43 -26.33
CA ASP A 69 -6.18 -5.78 -26.66
C ASP A 69 -6.46 -6.63 -25.42
N LEU A 70 -5.68 -6.40 -24.35
CA LEU A 70 -5.75 -7.12 -23.09
C LEU A 70 -5.76 -6.14 -21.92
N ILE A 71 -6.67 -6.34 -20.98
CA ILE A 71 -6.81 -5.45 -19.82
C ILE A 71 -6.84 -6.27 -18.53
N PHE A 72 -5.90 -5.97 -17.62
CA PHE A 72 -5.95 -6.47 -16.26
C PHE A 72 -6.72 -5.50 -15.39
N PHE A 73 -7.87 -5.92 -14.88
CA PHE A 73 -8.67 -5.15 -13.92
C PHE A 73 -8.31 -5.61 -12.50
N LEU A 74 -7.38 -4.89 -11.84
CA LEU A 74 -6.86 -5.18 -10.50
C LEU A 74 -7.28 -4.12 -9.46
N VAL A 75 -8.26 -3.29 -9.80
CA VAL A 75 -8.74 -2.19 -8.97
C VAL A 75 -9.77 -2.69 -7.95
N HIS A 76 -9.75 -2.07 -6.77
CA HIS A 76 -10.73 -2.31 -5.71
C HIS A 76 -10.95 -1.08 -4.84
N GLY A 77 -12.14 -1.00 -4.20
CA GLY A 77 -12.56 0.15 -3.41
C GLY A 77 -12.28 0.06 -1.90
N MET A 78 -11.69 -1.02 -1.38
CA MET A 78 -11.51 -1.24 0.08
C MET A 78 -10.79 -0.10 0.83
N ALA A 79 -10.01 0.71 0.13
CA ALA A 79 -9.30 1.84 0.73
C ALA A 79 -10.21 3.06 0.97
N GLU A 80 -11.37 3.15 0.33
CA GLU A 80 -12.23 4.35 0.30
C GLU A 80 -13.17 4.49 1.51
N GLY A 81 -13.24 3.51 2.40
CA GLY A 81 -14.04 3.61 3.64
C GLY A 81 -15.41 2.93 3.57
N HIS A 82 -16.46 3.55 4.14
CA HIS A 82 -17.75 2.88 4.34
C HIS A 82 -18.59 2.64 3.08
N ASP A 83 -18.46 3.49 2.06
CA ASP A 83 -19.26 3.41 0.83
C ASP A 83 -18.52 2.74 -0.32
N PHE A 84 -17.54 1.89 -0.01
CA PHE A 84 -16.66 1.31 -1.02
C PHE A 84 -17.38 0.38 -2.02
N ILE A 85 -18.54 -0.21 -1.69
CA ILE A 85 -19.29 -1.06 -2.61
C ILE A 85 -19.78 -0.23 -3.79
N ASP A 86 -20.52 0.85 -3.51
CA ASP A 86 -21.06 1.72 -4.56
C ASP A 86 -19.96 2.39 -5.37
N TYR A 87 -18.86 2.77 -4.69
CA TYR A 87 -17.68 3.30 -5.35
C TYR A 87 -17.06 2.27 -6.30
N GLU A 88 -16.78 1.04 -5.86
CA GLU A 88 -16.22 -0.03 -6.71
C GLU A 88 -17.12 -0.37 -7.90
N LEU A 89 -18.43 -0.43 -7.68
CA LEU A 89 -19.39 -0.65 -8.76
C LEU A 89 -19.46 0.52 -9.76
N ASN A 90 -19.29 1.75 -9.30
CA ASN A 90 -19.22 2.91 -10.19
C ASN A 90 -17.97 2.86 -11.08
N LEU A 91 -16.80 2.52 -10.51
CA LEU A 91 -15.58 2.30 -11.29
C LEU A 91 -15.78 1.22 -12.37
N ALA A 92 -16.43 0.10 -11.99
CA ALA A 92 -16.69 -0.98 -12.92
C ALA A 92 -17.69 -0.57 -14.02
N ARG A 93 -18.74 0.24 -13.71
CA ARG A 93 -19.68 0.76 -14.73
C ARG A 93 -18.97 1.68 -15.73
N ASN A 94 -18.16 2.61 -15.25
CA ASN A 94 -17.38 3.50 -16.10
C ASN A 94 -16.44 2.69 -17.02
N PHE A 95 -15.76 1.69 -16.46
CA PHE A 95 -14.90 0.80 -17.22
C PHE A 95 -15.65 0.01 -18.29
N VAL A 96 -16.79 -0.63 -17.94
CA VAL A 96 -17.61 -1.39 -18.90
C VAL A 96 -18.12 -0.48 -20.03
N SER A 97 -18.50 0.76 -19.71
CA SER A 97 -18.96 1.72 -20.73
C SER A 97 -17.84 2.16 -21.70
N ALA A 98 -16.59 1.97 -21.32
CA ALA A 98 -15.43 2.28 -22.14
C ALA A 98 -14.94 1.10 -23.01
N LEU A 99 -15.44 -0.13 -22.76
CA LEU A 99 -15.09 -1.30 -23.55
C LEU A 99 -15.67 -1.17 -24.98
N GLY A 100 -14.81 -1.32 -25.97
CA GLY A 100 -15.16 -1.17 -27.38
C GLY A 100 -15.52 -2.49 -28.07
N PRO A 101 -15.93 -2.45 -29.36
CA PRO A 101 -16.24 -3.65 -30.15
C PRO A 101 -15.00 -4.42 -30.65
N LYS A 102 -13.80 -4.04 -30.24
CA LYS A 102 -12.57 -4.75 -30.59
C LYS A 102 -12.50 -6.10 -29.86
N ASN A 103 -11.66 -7.01 -30.37
CA ASN A 103 -11.34 -8.29 -29.72
C ASN A 103 -10.53 -8.07 -28.43
N GLN A 104 -11.11 -7.35 -27.50
CA GLN A 104 -10.53 -7.11 -26.17
C GLN A 104 -10.77 -8.31 -25.27
N HIS A 105 -9.84 -8.58 -24.38
CA HIS A 105 -9.99 -9.56 -23.31
C HIS A 105 -9.72 -8.88 -21.96
N VAL A 106 -10.61 -9.06 -21.00
CA VAL A 106 -10.46 -8.55 -19.63
C VAL A 106 -10.13 -9.69 -18.68
N ILE A 107 -9.05 -9.55 -17.93
CA ILE A 107 -8.71 -10.44 -16.82
C ILE A 107 -9.00 -9.69 -15.51
N TYR A 108 -9.99 -10.17 -14.76
CA TYR A 108 -10.39 -9.60 -13.48
C TYR A 108 -9.88 -10.48 -12.33
N LEU A 109 -9.04 -9.91 -11.45
CA LEU A 109 -8.63 -10.58 -10.23
C LEU A 109 -9.63 -10.29 -9.12
N SER A 110 -10.36 -11.31 -8.72
CA SER A 110 -11.39 -11.28 -7.69
C SER A 110 -10.98 -12.11 -6.46
N SER A 111 -11.89 -12.26 -5.52
CA SER A 111 -11.71 -13.08 -4.32
C SER A 111 -12.62 -14.31 -4.38
N LEU A 112 -12.17 -15.42 -3.79
CA LEU A 112 -13.05 -16.58 -3.55
C LEU A 112 -14.31 -16.14 -2.84
N GLN A 113 -15.42 -16.79 -3.20
CA GLN A 113 -16.73 -16.53 -2.60
C GLN A 113 -17.05 -17.63 -1.58
N PRO A 114 -17.52 -17.30 -0.37
CA PRO A 114 -17.96 -18.31 0.58
C PRO A 114 -19.26 -18.97 0.10
N GLN A 115 -19.48 -20.21 0.49
CA GLN A 115 -20.74 -20.91 0.18
C GLN A 115 -21.95 -20.31 0.88
N THR A 116 -21.74 -19.72 2.06
CA THR A 116 -22.81 -19.14 2.90
C THR A 116 -22.33 -17.85 3.54
N GLY A 117 -23.15 -16.81 3.47
CA GLY A 117 -22.89 -15.51 4.12
C GLY A 117 -21.78 -14.71 3.41
N ASP A 118 -22.03 -13.42 3.20
CA ASP A 118 -21.13 -12.53 2.50
C ASP A 118 -20.70 -11.38 3.43
N SER A 119 -19.43 -10.97 3.38
CA SER A 119 -19.04 -9.64 3.84
C SER A 119 -19.24 -8.62 2.73
N GLU A 120 -19.39 -7.34 3.08
CA GLU A 120 -19.51 -6.24 2.10
C GLU A 120 -18.41 -6.28 1.03
N HIS A 121 -17.19 -6.58 1.44
CA HIS A 121 -16.06 -6.73 0.53
C HIS A 121 -16.24 -7.86 -0.48
N LEU A 122 -16.76 -9.02 -0.06
CA LEU A 122 -17.01 -10.16 -0.96
C LEU A 122 -18.20 -9.90 -1.87
N GLN A 123 -19.23 -9.21 -1.35
CA GLN A 123 -20.34 -8.74 -2.16
C GLN A 123 -19.90 -7.78 -3.25
N ALA A 124 -19.06 -6.79 -2.94
CA ALA A 124 -18.49 -5.85 -3.91
C ALA A 124 -17.78 -6.62 -5.03
N ARG A 125 -16.92 -7.59 -4.69
CA ARG A 125 -16.19 -8.42 -5.66
C ARG A 125 -17.10 -9.22 -6.56
N LYS A 126 -18.11 -9.87 -5.98
CA LYS A 126 -19.10 -10.66 -6.70
C LYS A 126 -19.91 -9.79 -7.68
N GLN A 127 -20.39 -8.64 -7.22
CA GLN A 127 -21.19 -7.72 -8.05
C GLN A 127 -20.33 -7.10 -9.15
N THR A 128 -19.07 -6.73 -8.87
CA THR A 128 -18.11 -6.26 -9.88
C THR A 128 -17.89 -7.31 -10.95
N GLY A 129 -17.61 -8.56 -10.60
CA GLY A 129 -17.46 -9.64 -11.56
C GLY A 129 -18.71 -9.87 -12.43
N GLN A 130 -19.92 -9.82 -11.81
CA GLN A 130 -21.17 -9.91 -12.55
C GLN A 130 -21.37 -8.76 -13.53
N LEU A 131 -21.00 -7.54 -13.14
CA LEU A 131 -21.09 -6.35 -13.97
C LEU A 131 -20.13 -6.40 -15.15
N LEU A 132 -18.87 -6.77 -14.90
CA LEU A 132 -17.86 -6.91 -15.96
C LEU A 132 -18.29 -7.95 -17.00
N ARG A 133 -18.80 -9.13 -16.58
CA ARG A 133 -19.25 -10.19 -17.49
C ARG A 133 -20.50 -9.83 -18.32
N LYS A 134 -21.25 -8.80 -17.93
CA LYS A 134 -22.34 -8.25 -18.75
C LYS A 134 -21.87 -7.28 -19.82
N GLY A 135 -20.57 -6.93 -19.82
CA GLY A 135 -19.96 -6.08 -20.83
C GLY A 135 -19.87 -6.74 -22.20
N PRO A 136 -19.45 -5.97 -23.23
CA PRO A 136 -19.44 -6.43 -24.63
C PRO A 136 -18.26 -7.35 -24.99
N VAL A 137 -17.34 -7.63 -24.08
CA VAL A 137 -16.11 -8.40 -24.33
C VAL A 137 -15.97 -9.56 -23.35
N PRO A 138 -15.27 -10.65 -23.73
CA PRO A 138 -15.00 -11.76 -22.82
C PRO A 138 -14.22 -11.33 -21.57
N VAL A 139 -14.65 -11.81 -20.41
CA VAL A 139 -14.01 -11.57 -19.12
C VAL A 139 -13.58 -12.90 -18.50
N THR A 140 -12.31 -13.02 -18.19
CA THR A 140 -11.81 -14.12 -17.35
C THR A 140 -11.68 -13.63 -15.92
N GLU A 141 -12.58 -14.09 -15.06
CA GLU A 141 -12.53 -13.81 -13.62
C GLU A 141 -11.68 -14.88 -12.93
N LEU A 142 -10.62 -14.43 -12.25
CA LEU A 142 -9.75 -15.28 -11.44
C LEU A 142 -10.02 -15.00 -9.97
N GLN A 143 -10.73 -15.90 -9.31
CA GLN A 143 -11.07 -15.82 -7.88
C GLN A 143 -9.95 -16.44 -7.05
N ALA A 144 -9.17 -15.60 -6.39
CA ALA A 144 -8.03 -16.04 -5.60
C ALA A 144 -8.36 -16.14 -4.10
N GLY A 145 -7.76 -17.11 -3.44
CA GLY A 145 -7.68 -17.20 -1.99
C GLY A 145 -6.72 -16.17 -1.40
N VAL A 146 -6.35 -16.37 -0.13
CA VAL A 146 -5.36 -15.51 0.55
C VAL A 146 -4.03 -15.61 -0.18
N ILE A 147 -3.50 -14.48 -0.64
CA ILE A 147 -2.19 -14.41 -1.29
C ILE A 147 -1.11 -14.23 -0.24
N ILE A 148 -0.12 -15.11 -0.23
CA ILE A 148 1.02 -15.06 0.70
C ILE A 148 2.22 -14.43 -0.01
N GLY A 149 2.77 -13.40 0.62
CA GLY A 149 3.99 -12.74 0.18
C GLY A 149 4.15 -11.37 0.86
N PRO A 150 5.37 -10.81 0.89
CA PRO A 150 5.65 -9.51 1.51
C PRO A 150 4.84 -8.42 0.83
N GLY A 151 4.09 -7.63 1.60
CA GLY A 151 3.22 -6.56 1.08
C GLY A 151 1.77 -6.98 0.80
N SER A 152 1.45 -8.27 0.82
CA SER A 152 0.06 -8.71 0.85
C SER A 152 -0.60 -8.29 2.15
N ALA A 153 -1.71 -7.56 2.11
CA ALA A 153 -2.36 -7.06 3.31
C ALA A 153 -2.75 -8.19 4.28
N ALA A 154 -3.21 -9.32 3.78
CA ALA A 154 -3.57 -10.48 4.60
C ALA A 154 -2.34 -11.10 5.28
N PHE A 155 -1.24 -11.26 4.54
CA PHE A 155 0.02 -11.77 5.11
C PHE A 155 0.60 -10.79 6.14
N GLU A 156 0.63 -9.48 5.83
CA GLU A 156 1.15 -8.47 6.74
C GLU A 156 0.34 -8.36 8.05
N ILE A 157 -0.98 -8.53 7.99
CA ILE A 157 -1.80 -8.64 9.21
C ILE A 157 -1.33 -9.81 10.06
N MET A 158 -1.21 -10.99 9.49
CA MET A 158 -0.80 -12.18 10.23
C MET A 158 0.62 -12.04 10.78
N ARG A 159 1.54 -11.50 9.99
CA ARG A 159 2.91 -11.22 10.39
C ARG A 159 2.97 -10.22 11.55
N ASP A 160 2.27 -9.10 11.43
CA ASP A 160 2.25 -8.07 12.48
C ASP A 160 1.68 -8.61 13.81
N PHE A 161 0.64 -9.44 13.77
CA PHE A 161 0.13 -10.10 14.96
C PHE A 161 1.21 -10.98 15.61
N VAL A 162 1.94 -11.77 14.83
CA VAL A 162 3.03 -12.63 15.33
C VAL A 162 4.19 -11.80 15.90
N TYR A 163 4.59 -10.73 15.23
CA TYR A 163 5.72 -9.90 15.66
C TYR A 163 5.40 -9.02 16.86
N ASN A 164 4.13 -8.65 17.03
CA ASN A 164 3.72 -7.67 18.03
C ASN A 164 3.09 -8.31 19.28
N LEU A 165 2.56 -9.54 19.18
CA LEU A 165 1.86 -10.20 20.28
C LEU A 165 2.46 -11.57 20.61
N PRO A 166 3.19 -11.71 21.74
CA PRO A 166 3.62 -13.02 22.21
C PRO A 166 2.44 -13.87 22.72
N ILE A 167 1.32 -13.23 23.09
CA ILE A 167 0.06 -13.86 23.49
C ILE A 167 -1.05 -13.25 22.63
N MET A 168 -1.76 -14.08 21.88
CA MET A 168 -2.88 -13.68 21.03
C MET A 168 -4.18 -14.30 21.55
N ILE A 169 -5.17 -13.46 21.80
CA ILE A 169 -6.54 -13.89 22.01
C ILE A 169 -7.29 -13.68 20.69
N ALA A 170 -7.80 -14.76 20.11
CA ALA A 170 -8.46 -14.74 18.81
C ALA A 170 -9.92 -15.19 18.92
N PRO A 171 -10.79 -14.74 18.02
CA PRO A 171 -12.13 -15.32 17.90
C PRO A 171 -12.09 -16.78 17.45
N LYS A 172 -13.14 -17.56 17.72
CA LYS A 172 -13.22 -18.99 17.35
C LYS A 172 -13.04 -19.25 15.85
N TRP A 173 -13.39 -18.29 14.97
CA TRP A 173 -13.22 -18.42 13.54
C TRP A 173 -11.73 -18.48 13.10
N VAL A 174 -10.78 -18.29 14.02
CA VAL A 174 -9.36 -18.57 13.74
C VAL A 174 -9.11 -20.01 13.30
N ASP A 175 -10.05 -20.91 13.54
CA ASP A 175 -10.02 -22.32 13.12
C ASP A 175 -10.63 -22.54 11.72
N SER A 176 -11.23 -21.49 11.07
CA SER A 176 -11.65 -21.56 9.68
C SER A 176 -10.48 -21.81 8.74
N LYS A 177 -10.75 -22.53 7.65
CA LYS A 177 -9.74 -23.04 6.73
C LYS A 177 -9.67 -22.23 5.44
N ALA A 178 -8.47 -22.13 4.89
CA ALA A 178 -8.23 -21.54 3.57
C ALA A 178 -7.14 -22.36 2.87
N ASN A 179 -7.05 -22.22 1.55
CA ASN A 179 -5.89 -22.69 0.79
C ASN A 179 -5.14 -21.47 0.18
N PRO A 180 -4.22 -20.85 0.96
CA PRO A 180 -3.46 -19.72 0.52
C PRO A 180 -2.65 -20.02 -0.74
N ILE A 181 -2.46 -19.01 -1.59
CA ILE A 181 -1.69 -19.13 -2.83
C ILE A 181 -0.45 -18.24 -2.79
N ALA A 182 0.68 -18.74 -3.30
CA ALA A 182 1.87 -17.93 -3.52
C ALA A 182 1.64 -16.91 -4.63
N LEU A 183 2.18 -15.69 -4.47
CA LEU A 183 2.10 -14.66 -5.51
C LEU A 183 2.71 -15.15 -6.84
N GLN A 184 3.80 -15.91 -6.78
CA GLN A 184 4.43 -16.47 -7.97
C GLN A 184 3.49 -17.43 -8.74
N ASN A 185 2.76 -18.28 -8.04
CA ASN A 185 1.77 -19.16 -8.65
C ASN A 185 0.57 -18.39 -9.22
N LEU A 186 0.11 -17.36 -8.52
CA LEU A 186 -0.94 -16.47 -9.02
C LEU A 186 -0.51 -15.74 -10.29
N ASN A 187 0.69 -15.16 -10.30
CA ASN A 187 1.24 -14.46 -11.46
C ASN A 187 1.43 -15.41 -12.65
N HIS A 188 1.83 -16.67 -12.42
CA HIS A 188 1.88 -17.66 -13.49
C HIS A 188 0.51 -17.85 -14.14
N TYR A 189 -0.56 -17.99 -13.37
CA TYR A 189 -1.92 -18.08 -13.92
C TYR A 189 -2.31 -16.82 -14.68
N LEU A 190 -2.04 -15.63 -14.13
CA LEU A 190 -2.34 -14.36 -14.82
C LEU A 190 -1.62 -14.25 -16.16
N LEU A 191 -0.33 -14.65 -16.25
CA LEU A 191 0.43 -14.67 -17.49
C LEU A 191 -0.10 -15.71 -18.48
N LYS A 192 -0.53 -16.88 -18.03
CA LYS A 192 -1.14 -17.89 -18.92
C LYS A 192 -2.48 -17.43 -19.47
N LEU A 193 -3.30 -16.81 -18.64
CA LEU A 193 -4.57 -16.22 -19.08
C LEU A 193 -4.36 -15.05 -20.06
N ALA A 194 -3.24 -14.30 -19.95
CA ALA A 194 -2.88 -13.25 -20.90
C ALA A 194 -2.61 -13.75 -22.32
N GLN A 195 -2.20 -15.01 -22.46
CA GLN A 195 -1.93 -15.67 -23.73
C GLN A 195 -3.23 -16.17 -24.40
N ASP A 196 -4.29 -16.33 -23.62
CA ASP A 196 -5.57 -16.82 -24.13
C ASP A 196 -6.33 -15.75 -24.93
N THR A 197 -7.23 -16.24 -25.78
CA THR A 197 -8.22 -15.44 -26.52
C THR A 197 -9.59 -16.09 -26.37
N PRO A 198 -10.23 -16.00 -25.19
CA PRO A 198 -11.50 -16.66 -24.94
C PRO A 198 -12.60 -16.03 -25.80
N SER A 199 -13.51 -16.84 -26.30
CA SER A 199 -14.71 -16.39 -27.01
C SER A 199 -15.85 -16.01 -26.05
N GLU A 200 -15.82 -16.52 -24.82
CA GLU A 200 -16.84 -16.32 -23.80
C GLU A 200 -16.21 -16.01 -22.43
N SER A 201 -16.98 -15.36 -21.58
CA SER A 201 -16.57 -15.11 -20.20
C SER A 201 -16.46 -16.40 -19.40
N GLN A 202 -15.42 -16.51 -18.59
CA GLN A 202 -15.14 -17.68 -17.76
C GLN A 202 -14.68 -17.28 -16.34
N THR A 203 -14.87 -18.18 -15.39
CA THR A 203 -14.47 -17.97 -13.99
C THR A 203 -13.63 -19.16 -13.54
N PHE A 204 -12.50 -18.87 -12.90
CA PHE A 204 -11.62 -19.88 -12.29
C PHE A 204 -11.37 -19.54 -10.83
N GLU A 205 -11.36 -20.56 -10.00
CA GLU A 205 -10.92 -20.45 -8.62
C GLU A 205 -9.49 -20.92 -8.49
N VAL A 206 -8.67 -20.19 -7.72
CA VAL A 206 -7.26 -20.53 -7.49
C VAL A 206 -6.90 -20.53 -6.02
N GLY A 207 -6.22 -21.57 -5.59
CA GLY A 207 -5.64 -21.72 -4.27
C GLY A 207 -4.36 -22.53 -4.33
N GLY A 208 -3.57 -22.48 -3.27
CA GLY A 208 -2.38 -23.30 -3.10
C GLY A 208 -2.69 -24.79 -2.87
N PRO A 209 -1.66 -25.61 -2.69
CA PRO A 209 -1.84 -27.06 -2.54
C PRO A 209 -2.38 -27.45 -1.16
N ASP A 210 -2.16 -26.63 -0.14
CA ASP A 210 -2.43 -26.95 1.25
C ASP A 210 -3.68 -26.25 1.76
N ILE A 211 -4.52 -26.98 2.49
CA ILE A 211 -5.67 -26.44 3.23
C ILE A 211 -5.25 -26.24 4.67
N VAL A 212 -5.15 -24.99 5.11
CA VAL A 212 -4.57 -24.63 6.42
C VAL A 212 -5.54 -23.73 7.18
N SER A 213 -5.78 -24.01 8.48
CA SER A 213 -6.54 -23.08 9.33
C SER A 213 -5.73 -21.80 9.61
N TYR A 214 -6.41 -20.67 9.88
CA TYR A 214 -5.70 -19.44 10.25
C TYR A 214 -4.84 -19.63 11.50
N ARG A 215 -5.29 -20.44 12.47
CA ARG A 215 -4.47 -20.85 13.63
C ARG A 215 -3.13 -21.42 13.21
N ASN A 216 -3.15 -22.38 12.29
CA ASN A 216 -1.94 -23.04 11.81
C ASN A 216 -1.08 -22.08 10.96
N GLN A 217 -1.71 -21.17 10.21
CA GLN A 217 -0.99 -20.13 9.49
C GLN A 217 -0.22 -19.22 10.46
N PHE A 218 -0.85 -18.73 11.54
CA PHE A 218 -0.16 -17.98 12.59
C PHE A 218 0.98 -18.76 13.25
N ALA A 219 0.72 -20.01 13.61
CA ALA A 219 1.72 -20.87 14.25
C ALA A 219 2.94 -21.10 13.35
N HIS A 220 2.72 -21.29 12.06
CA HIS A 220 3.78 -21.50 11.09
C HIS A 220 4.60 -20.22 10.87
N ILE A 221 3.95 -19.06 10.71
CA ILE A 221 4.63 -17.76 10.63
C ILE A 221 5.49 -17.53 11.88
N ALA A 222 4.95 -17.81 13.07
CA ALA A 222 5.67 -17.66 14.32
C ALA A 222 6.91 -18.54 14.39
N LYS A 223 6.78 -19.80 14.00
CA LYS A 223 7.90 -20.77 13.94
C LYS A 223 8.99 -20.29 12.97
N THR A 224 8.62 -19.91 11.75
CA THR A 224 9.57 -19.47 10.71
C THR A 224 10.27 -18.16 11.10
N ALA A 225 9.56 -17.25 11.78
CA ALA A 225 10.10 -15.98 12.25
C ALA A 225 10.88 -16.07 13.58
N ASP A 226 11.00 -17.28 14.17
CA ASP A 226 11.58 -17.52 15.50
C ASP A 226 10.97 -16.58 16.56
N ARG A 227 9.62 -16.59 16.64
CA ARG A 227 8.85 -15.76 17.58
C ARG A 227 7.98 -16.62 18.48
N PRO A 228 7.92 -16.33 19.80
CA PRO A 228 6.99 -17.01 20.68
C PRO A 228 5.55 -16.59 20.34
N LEU A 229 4.66 -17.55 20.20
CA LEU A 229 3.23 -17.30 20.02
C LEU A 229 2.41 -18.26 20.87
N ARG A 230 1.56 -17.70 21.73
CA ARG A 230 0.51 -18.46 22.45
C ARG A 230 -0.84 -17.94 21.98
N LEU A 231 -1.60 -18.79 21.27
CA LEU A 231 -2.89 -18.43 20.70
C LEU A 231 -4.04 -19.12 21.44
N TRP A 232 -4.94 -18.33 22.02
CA TRP A 232 -6.16 -18.79 22.68
C TRP A 232 -7.39 -18.32 21.91
N ALA A 233 -8.23 -19.26 21.47
CA ALA A 233 -9.50 -18.94 20.82
C ALA A 233 -10.61 -18.78 21.86
N THR A 234 -11.43 -17.72 21.69
CA THR A 234 -12.57 -17.43 22.56
C THR A 234 -13.79 -17.02 21.76
N SER A 235 -14.99 -17.29 22.30
CA SER A 235 -16.26 -16.78 21.77
C SER A 235 -16.60 -15.36 22.25
N LEU A 236 -15.85 -14.83 23.22
CA LEU A 236 -16.11 -13.52 23.82
C LEU A 236 -15.65 -12.35 22.94
N LEU A 237 -14.76 -12.59 21.99
CA LEU A 237 -14.29 -11.56 21.04
C LEU A 237 -15.30 -11.37 19.91
N THR A 238 -16.02 -10.25 19.95
CA THR A 238 -16.86 -9.83 18.84
C THR A 238 -16.04 -9.33 17.65
N PRO A 239 -16.56 -9.37 16.42
CA PRO A 239 -15.88 -8.80 15.25
C PRO A 239 -15.49 -7.33 15.41
N GLN A 240 -16.31 -6.54 16.14
CA GLN A 240 -16.05 -5.13 16.40
C GLN A 240 -14.80 -4.94 17.27
N ILE A 241 -14.68 -5.71 18.37
CA ILE A 241 -13.51 -5.68 19.25
C ILE A 241 -12.27 -6.17 18.47
N ALA A 242 -12.39 -7.26 17.71
CA ALA A 242 -11.29 -7.77 16.88
C ALA A 242 -10.81 -6.74 15.84
N SER A 243 -11.72 -6.00 15.22
CA SER A 243 -11.39 -4.96 14.24
C SER A 243 -10.69 -3.74 14.87
N TYR A 244 -11.04 -3.37 16.10
CA TYR A 244 -10.34 -2.32 16.85
C TYR A 244 -8.90 -2.73 17.16
N TRP A 245 -8.71 -3.95 17.69
CA TRP A 245 -7.38 -4.51 17.98
C TRP A 245 -6.50 -4.60 16.74
N LEU A 246 -7.09 -4.96 15.59
CA LEU A 246 -6.35 -4.98 14.35
C LEU A 246 -5.74 -3.60 14.03
N GLY A 247 -6.50 -2.52 14.17
CA GLY A 247 -6.01 -1.16 13.94
C GLY A 247 -4.88 -0.74 14.90
N VAL A 248 -4.86 -1.31 16.13
CA VAL A 248 -3.83 -1.04 17.14
C VAL A 248 -2.59 -1.90 16.93
N VAL A 249 -2.77 -3.18 16.62
CA VAL A 249 -1.68 -4.18 16.60
C VAL A 249 -0.98 -4.27 15.25
N THR A 250 -1.67 -3.94 14.15
CA THR A 250 -1.10 -4.03 12.80
C THR A 250 -0.80 -2.66 12.20
N SER A 251 0.14 -2.62 11.26
CA SER A 251 0.43 -1.44 10.46
C SER A 251 -0.54 -1.27 9.27
N VAL A 252 -1.25 -2.33 8.88
CA VAL A 252 -2.22 -2.30 7.79
C VAL A 252 -3.34 -1.28 8.07
N PRO A 253 -3.76 -0.48 7.09
CA PRO A 253 -4.87 0.46 7.25
C PRO A 253 -6.13 -0.21 7.77
N SER A 254 -6.79 0.38 8.77
CA SER A 254 -7.90 -0.24 9.51
C SER A 254 -9.14 -0.55 8.66
N ASN A 255 -9.39 0.22 7.59
CA ASN A 255 -10.45 -0.04 6.61
C ASN A 255 -10.19 -1.34 5.83
N ILE A 256 -8.98 -1.53 5.33
CA ILE A 256 -8.58 -2.77 4.63
C ILE A 256 -8.64 -3.96 5.60
N GLY A 257 -8.07 -3.79 6.79
CA GLY A 257 -8.05 -4.86 7.78
C GLY A 257 -9.44 -5.29 8.23
N ARG A 258 -10.37 -4.36 8.42
CA ARG A 258 -11.78 -4.66 8.77
C ARG A 258 -12.49 -5.42 7.65
N ALA A 259 -12.30 -4.99 6.40
CA ALA A 259 -12.87 -5.67 5.24
C ALA A 259 -12.40 -7.13 5.14
N LEU A 260 -11.10 -7.37 5.35
CA LEU A 260 -10.53 -8.72 5.34
C LEU A 260 -11.03 -9.57 6.50
N LEU A 261 -11.05 -9.03 7.74
CA LEU A 261 -11.53 -9.77 8.92
C LEU A 261 -12.98 -10.23 8.81
N ALA A 262 -13.83 -9.41 8.20
CA ALA A 262 -15.25 -9.75 8.03
C ALA A 262 -15.43 -11.02 7.19
N GLY A 263 -14.52 -11.32 6.27
CA GLY A 263 -14.52 -12.54 5.46
C GLY A 263 -14.04 -13.79 6.19
N LEU A 264 -13.19 -13.68 7.22
CA LEU A 264 -12.49 -14.82 7.83
C LEU A 264 -13.38 -15.80 8.61
N LYS A 265 -14.67 -15.53 8.75
CA LYS A 265 -15.63 -16.41 9.44
C LYS A 265 -15.95 -17.70 8.67
N HIS A 266 -15.62 -17.74 7.41
CA HIS A 266 -15.96 -18.81 6.50
C HIS A 266 -14.71 -19.53 6.01
N ASP A 267 -14.90 -20.79 5.63
CA ASP A 267 -13.86 -21.53 4.94
C ASP A 267 -13.74 -21.01 3.50
N PHE A 268 -12.51 -20.77 3.05
CA PHE A 268 -12.17 -20.33 1.69
C PHE A 268 -11.30 -21.37 1.00
N ILE A 269 -11.96 -22.38 0.45
CA ILE A 269 -11.27 -23.50 -0.23
C ILE A 269 -11.66 -23.43 -1.72
N ALA A 270 -10.66 -23.16 -2.56
CA ALA A 270 -10.84 -23.04 -4.00
C ALA A 270 -11.02 -24.40 -4.67
N SER A 271 -11.96 -24.48 -5.60
CA SER A 271 -12.08 -25.60 -6.55
C SER A 271 -11.15 -25.36 -7.76
N SER A 272 -9.85 -25.63 -7.55
CA SER A 272 -8.81 -25.25 -8.53
C SER A 272 -8.54 -26.32 -9.60
N THR A 273 -9.33 -27.40 -9.70
CA THR A 273 -9.05 -28.53 -10.60
C THR A 273 -8.98 -28.08 -12.05
N ILE A 274 -9.96 -27.35 -12.54
CA ILE A 274 -10.07 -26.92 -13.95
C ILE A 274 -8.86 -26.09 -14.38
N ILE A 275 -8.48 -25.09 -13.57
CA ILE A 275 -7.35 -24.22 -13.94
C ILE A 275 -6.01 -24.93 -13.82
N ARG A 276 -5.87 -25.89 -12.88
CA ARG A 276 -4.66 -26.72 -12.74
C ARG A 276 -4.45 -27.66 -13.91
N GLU A 277 -5.53 -28.21 -14.45
CA GLU A 277 -5.50 -29.04 -15.65
C GLU A 277 -5.19 -28.20 -16.90
N LYS A 278 -5.81 -27.02 -17.02
CA LYS A 278 -5.61 -26.13 -18.16
C LYS A 278 -4.21 -25.51 -18.20
N TYR A 279 -3.68 -25.12 -17.03
CA TYR A 279 -2.37 -24.47 -16.90
C TYR A 279 -1.57 -25.12 -15.77
N PRO A 280 -0.99 -26.33 -16.05
CA PRO A 280 -0.25 -27.06 -15.04
C PRO A 280 0.99 -26.28 -14.58
N GLN A 281 1.19 -26.25 -13.26
CA GLN A 281 2.39 -25.70 -12.64
C GLN A 281 2.66 -26.41 -11.31
N LYS A 282 3.91 -26.34 -10.84
CA LYS A 282 4.27 -26.77 -9.50
C LYS A 282 3.81 -25.71 -8.49
N LEU A 283 2.82 -26.05 -7.68
CA LEU A 283 2.36 -25.16 -6.62
C LEU A 283 3.36 -25.17 -5.46
N ILE A 284 3.61 -24.00 -4.91
CA ILE A 284 4.47 -23.79 -3.74
C ILE A 284 3.65 -24.17 -2.51
N SER A 285 4.22 -24.97 -1.61
CA SER A 285 3.57 -25.35 -0.34
C SER A 285 3.44 -24.14 0.60
N PHE A 286 2.48 -24.18 1.51
CA PHE A 286 2.28 -23.11 2.48
C PHE A 286 3.55 -22.81 3.29
N ASP A 287 4.25 -23.85 3.73
CA ASP A 287 5.49 -23.74 4.48
C ASP A 287 6.54 -22.95 3.68
N SER A 288 6.75 -23.33 2.42
CA SER A 288 7.69 -22.65 1.53
C SER A 288 7.25 -21.22 1.18
N MET A 289 5.94 -20.94 1.06
CA MET A 289 5.43 -19.59 0.86
C MET A 289 5.84 -18.67 2.02
N VAL A 290 5.63 -19.12 3.25
CA VAL A 290 5.95 -18.37 4.47
C VAL A 290 7.46 -18.17 4.61
N GLU A 291 8.24 -19.21 4.39
CA GLU A 291 9.70 -19.12 4.41
C GLU A 291 10.23 -18.10 3.40
N GLN A 292 9.78 -18.19 2.14
CA GLN A 292 10.16 -17.25 1.10
C GLN A 292 9.71 -15.82 1.44
N ALA A 293 8.48 -15.63 1.93
CA ALA A 293 7.96 -14.32 2.29
C ALA A 293 8.80 -13.65 3.39
N ILE A 294 9.15 -14.38 4.44
CA ILE A 294 9.95 -13.84 5.56
C ILE A 294 11.39 -13.59 5.13
N HIS A 295 12.03 -14.49 4.38
CA HIS A 295 13.42 -14.30 3.94
C HIS A 295 13.57 -13.21 2.87
N SER A 296 12.57 -13.04 1.99
CA SER A 296 12.60 -12.02 0.93
C SER A 296 12.08 -10.65 1.39
N GLU A 297 11.50 -10.55 2.58
CA GLU A 297 10.89 -9.32 3.11
C GLU A 297 11.82 -8.10 2.97
N GLY A 298 13.08 -8.25 3.38
CA GLY A 298 14.04 -7.15 3.33
C GLY A 298 14.26 -6.58 1.93
N ASN A 299 14.29 -7.41 0.89
CA ASN A 299 14.50 -6.99 -0.49
C ASN A 299 13.24 -6.40 -1.09
N PHE A 300 12.09 -7.04 -0.86
CA PHE A 300 10.80 -6.58 -1.36
C PHE A 300 10.39 -5.23 -0.78
N VAL A 301 10.49 -5.08 0.55
CA VAL A 301 10.15 -3.83 1.23
C VAL A 301 11.05 -2.68 0.78
N LYS A 302 12.34 -2.93 0.59
CA LYS A 302 13.26 -1.92 0.08
C LYS A 302 12.78 -1.34 -1.24
N SER A 303 12.46 -2.17 -2.23
CA SER A 303 12.06 -1.70 -3.55
C SER A 303 10.69 -1.00 -3.56
N ASN A 304 9.72 -1.46 -2.75
CA ASN A 304 8.35 -0.99 -2.81
C ASN A 304 8.01 0.15 -1.84
N VAL A 305 8.73 0.28 -0.73
CA VAL A 305 8.44 1.30 0.29
C VAL A 305 9.38 2.49 0.19
N TRP A 306 10.66 2.26 -0.09
CA TRP A 306 11.71 3.27 -0.05
C TRP A 306 12.40 3.50 -1.39
N GLY A 307 11.97 2.84 -2.45
CA GLY A 307 12.44 2.68 -3.83
C GLY A 307 13.55 3.56 -4.39
N PHE A 308 13.87 4.66 -3.77
CA PHE A 308 14.77 5.69 -4.28
C PHE A 308 15.91 6.06 -3.33
N ASP A 309 15.98 5.55 -2.08
CA ASP A 309 17.08 5.90 -1.16
C ASP A 309 17.80 4.68 -0.55
N LYS A 310 19.06 4.50 -0.96
CA LYS A 310 19.93 3.43 -0.46
C LYS A 310 20.23 3.52 1.05
N THR A 311 20.12 4.70 1.66
CA THR A 311 20.33 4.87 3.09
C THR A 311 19.14 4.36 3.89
N ALA A 312 17.93 4.61 3.41
CA ALA A 312 16.72 4.05 3.99
C ALA A 312 16.73 2.52 3.95
N PHE A 313 17.17 1.93 2.83
CA PHE A 313 17.36 0.49 2.70
C PHE A 313 18.31 -0.11 3.73
N LYS A 314 19.45 0.52 3.95
CA LYS A 314 20.42 0.05 4.94
C LYS A 314 19.89 0.11 6.37
N ARG A 315 18.92 0.97 6.64
CA ARG A 315 18.30 1.15 7.96
C ARG A 315 17.10 0.23 8.19
N TRP A 316 16.57 -0.38 7.15
CA TRP A 316 15.46 -1.33 7.30
C TRP A 316 15.91 -2.56 8.10
N GLN A 317 15.06 -2.99 9.02
CA GLN A 317 15.30 -4.18 9.85
C GLN A 317 14.07 -5.07 9.82
N ALA A 318 14.29 -6.37 9.98
CA ALA A 318 13.21 -7.33 10.17
C ALA A 318 12.32 -6.93 11.36
N GLY A 319 11.02 -7.05 11.20
CA GLY A 319 10.03 -6.65 12.20
C GLY A 319 9.51 -5.21 12.05
N TYR A 320 10.01 -4.42 11.10
CA TYR A 320 9.33 -3.17 10.74
C TYR A 320 8.02 -3.47 10.02
N GLY A 321 6.95 -2.73 10.37
CA GLY A 321 5.68 -2.83 9.69
C GLY A 321 5.80 -2.43 8.21
N TYR A 322 5.30 -3.27 7.31
CA TYR A 322 5.33 -3.00 5.87
C TYR A 322 4.55 -1.72 5.54
N TYR A 323 3.31 -1.62 6.02
CA TYR A 323 2.50 -0.42 5.83
C TYR A 323 2.89 0.65 6.84
N PRO A 324 3.03 1.92 6.41
CA PRO A 324 3.28 3.00 7.35
C PRO A 324 2.02 3.41 8.10
N LYS A 325 2.17 3.76 9.37
CA LYS A 325 1.25 4.66 10.04
C LYS A 325 1.47 6.07 9.50
N LYS A 326 0.39 6.80 9.22
CA LYS A 326 0.45 8.14 8.64
C LYS A 326 -0.35 9.13 9.47
N THR A 327 0.19 10.33 9.64
CA THR A 327 -0.52 11.51 10.18
C THR A 327 0.03 12.77 9.54
N GLY A 328 -0.73 13.86 9.60
CA GLY A 328 -0.29 15.13 9.02
C GLY A 328 -1.37 16.18 9.09
N ALA A 329 -1.12 17.28 8.38
CA ALA A 329 -2.09 18.35 8.19
C ALA A 329 -1.88 19.01 6.83
N SER A 330 -2.95 19.55 6.26
CA SER A 330 -2.90 20.40 5.08
C SER A 330 -3.57 21.73 5.33
N ILE A 331 -3.22 22.71 4.48
CA ILE A 331 -3.85 24.02 4.46
C ILE A 331 -3.90 24.55 3.02
N THR A 332 -5.04 25.14 2.65
CA THR A 332 -5.18 25.86 1.39
C THR A 332 -4.70 27.30 1.59
N SER A 333 -3.89 27.81 0.66
CA SER A 333 -3.26 29.13 0.72
C SER A 333 -3.42 29.89 -0.57
N SER A 334 -3.48 31.22 -0.45
CA SER A 334 -3.36 32.17 -1.57
C SER A 334 -1.92 32.62 -1.82
N ALA A 335 -0.95 32.17 -1.02
CA ALA A 335 0.46 32.46 -1.25
C ALA A 335 0.95 31.78 -2.54
N SER A 336 2.00 32.36 -3.18
CA SER A 336 2.57 31.76 -4.37
C SER A 336 3.23 30.42 -4.09
N LEU A 337 3.34 29.59 -5.12
CA LEU A 337 4.02 28.29 -5.05
C LEU A 337 5.46 28.45 -4.55
N ASP A 338 6.19 29.42 -5.14
CA ASP A 338 7.58 29.71 -4.81
C ASP A 338 7.76 30.17 -3.36
N SER A 339 6.87 31.07 -2.87
CA SER A 339 6.92 31.52 -1.47
C SER A 339 6.68 30.40 -0.48
N LEU A 340 5.66 29.55 -0.72
CA LEU A 340 5.38 28.40 0.13
C LEU A 340 6.56 27.42 0.15
N TRP A 341 7.12 27.13 -1.02
CA TRP A 341 8.26 26.25 -1.17
C TRP A 341 9.52 26.80 -0.52
N HIS A 342 9.84 28.06 -0.77
CA HIS A 342 11.00 28.74 -0.19
C HIS A 342 10.98 28.70 1.35
N VAL A 343 9.80 28.98 1.95
CA VAL A 343 9.66 28.88 3.41
C VAL A 343 9.76 27.44 3.87
N ALA A 344 9.08 26.52 3.21
CA ALA A 344 9.06 25.09 3.61
C ALA A 344 10.45 24.47 3.65
N GLN A 345 11.34 24.83 2.72
CA GLN A 345 12.73 24.37 2.69
C GLN A 345 13.57 24.84 3.88
N GLN A 346 13.14 25.84 4.64
CA GLN A 346 13.86 26.33 5.82
C GLN A 346 13.62 25.48 7.08
N ILE A 347 12.90 24.36 6.94
CA ILE A 347 12.68 23.41 8.04
C ILE A 347 14.02 22.94 8.64
N GLY A 348 14.13 22.90 9.96
CA GLY A 348 15.33 22.50 10.67
C GLY A 348 16.45 23.55 10.69
N SER A 349 16.25 24.71 10.06
CA SER A 349 17.23 25.81 10.09
C SER A 349 17.41 26.40 11.50
N PRO A 350 18.57 26.99 11.80
CA PRO A 350 18.81 27.63 13.10
C PRO A 350 17.79 28.73 13.42
N LYS A 351 17.30 29.45 12.40
CA LYS A 351 16.34 30.56 12.55
C LYS A 351 14.91 30.07 12.74
N GLN A 352 14.46 29.08 11.95
CA GLN A 352 13.06 28.65 11.92
C GLN A 352 12.80 27.42 12.80
N GLY A 353 13.81 26.54 12.99
CA GLY A 353 13.58 25.24 13.58
C GLY A 353 12.53 24.46 12.78
N TYR A 354 11.48 24.03 13.47
CA TYR A 354 10.34 23.32 12.85
C TYR A 354 9.10 24.21 12.69
N PHE A 355 9.29 25.52 12.61
CA PHE A 355 8.26 26.56 12.48
C PHE A 355 7.30 26.66 13.67
N PHE A 356 6.96 25.53 14.31
CA PHE A 356 5.98 25.50 15.39
C PHE A 356 6.38 24.49 16.48
N ALA A 357 6.04 24.81 17.72
CA ALA A 357 6.28 23.97 18.90
C ALA A 357 7.76 23.51 19.06
N ASN A 358 8.72 24.37 18.77
CA ASN A 358 10.15 24.07 18.83
C ASN A 358 10.62 23.53 20.20
N ALA A 359 9.92 23.83 21.29
CA ALA A 359 10.20 23.26 22.60
C ALA A 359 9.96 21.74 22.64
N LEU A 360 8.87 21.26 22.01
CA LEU A 360 8.57 19.83 21.93
C LEU A 360 9.61 19.10 21.07
N TRP A 361 10.06 19.71 19.98
CA TRP A 361 11.14 19.16 19.15
C TRP A 361 12.45 19.06 19.93
N ARG A 362 12.83 20.09 20.70
CA ARG A 362 14.00 20.07 21.59
C ARG A 362 13.90 18.99 22.67
N THR A 363 12.74 18.82 23.28
CA THR A 363 12.51 17.74 24.26
C THR A 363 12.73 16.37 23.59
N ARG A 364 12.24 16.20 22.36
CA ARG A 364 12.43 14.96 21.58
C ARG A 364 13.91 14.70 21.27
N GLU A 365 14.66 15.73 20.85
CA GLU A 365 16.09 15.65 20.60
C GLU A 365 16.86 15.26 21.89
N TRP A 366 16.49 15.84 23.03
CA TRP A 366 17.10 15.52 24.31
C TRP A 366 16.84 14.06 24.72
N LEU A 367 15.65 13.56 24.50
CA LEU A 367 15.35 12.15 24.71
C LEU A 367 16.17 11.26 23.77
N ASP A 368 16.36 11.65 22.51
CA ASP A 368 17.18 10.89 21.56
C ASP A 368 18.65 10.78 22.03
N LEU A 369 19.20 11.87 22.58
CA LEU A 369 20.55 11.86 23.17
C LEU A 369 20.65 10.89 24.35
N LEU A 370 19.64 10.84 25.23
CA LEU A 370 19.60 9.90 26.36
C LEU A 370 19.61 8.43 25.91
N PHE A 371 18.99 8.14 24.76
CA PHE A 371 18.99 6.79 24.17
C PHE A 371 20.16 6.53 23.20
N GLY A 372 21.21 7.37 23.25
CA GLY A 372 22.44 7.22 22.47
C GLY A 372 22.27 7.61 20.99
N GLY A 373 21.39 8.55 20.71
CA GLY A 373 21.29 9.25 19.43
C GLY A 373 22.45 10.21 19.19
N GLY A 374 22.58 10.69 17.96
CA GLY A 374 23.61 11.68 17.60
C GLY A 374 23.23 13.10 18.05
N VAL A 375 24.23 13.95 18.21
CA VAL A 375 23.98 15.39 18.46
C VAL A 375 23.38 15.99 17.19
N PRO A 376 22.24 16.71 17.27
CA PRO A 376 21.64 17.37 16.13
C PRO A 376 22.58 18.47 15.61
N VAL A 377 22.81 18.50 14.31
CA VAL A 377 23.63 19.53 13.66
C VAL A 377 22.69 20.51 12.98
N ARG A 378 22.42 21.65 13.65
CA ARG A 378 21.58 22.70 13.10
C ARG A 378 22.37 23.60 12.16
N GLN A 379 22.81 23.03 11.05
CA GLN A 379 23.42 23.78 9.95
C GLN A 379 22.56 23.58 8.71
N MET A 380 22.27 24.67 8.00
CA MET A 380 21.72 24.54 6.66
C MET A 380 22.83 24.12 5.70
N PRO A 381 22.56 23.23 4.75
CA PRO A 381 23.47 22.96 3.66
C PRO A 381 23.86 24.25 2.92
N GLU A 382 25.05 24.25 2.32
CA GLU A 382 25.49 25.36 1.49
C GLU A 382 24.62 25.48 0.22
N GLY A 383 24.01 26.63 0.03
CA GLY A 383 23.20 26.93 -1.16
C GLY A 383 21.76 27.37 -0.86
N PRO A 384 21.07 27.90 -1.86
CA PRO A 384 19.71 28.48 -1.71
C PRO A 384 18.63 27.40 -1.60
N THR A 385 18.89 26.15 -2.03
CA THR A 385 17.91 25.06 -2.12
C THR A 385 18.49 23.75 -1.56
N LEU A 386 17.61 22.95 -0.96
CA LEU A 386 17.96 21.62 -0.45
C LEU A 386 18.21 20.64 -1.60
N LYS A 387 19.17 19.72 -1.40
CA LYS A 387 19.50 18.67 -2.36
C LYS A 387 19.42 17.28 -1.70
N VAL A 388 19.15 16.26 -2.52
CA VAL A 388 19.20 14.87 -2.06
C VAL A 388 20.56 14.54 -1.46
N GLY A 389 20.56 14.01 -0.24
CA GLY A 389 21.76 13.70 0.52
C GLY A 389 22.06 14.71 1.63
N ASP A 390 21.53 15.91 1.57
CA ASP A 390 21.70 16.94 2.59
C ASP A 390 21.23 16.46 3.96
N LYS A 391 21.93 16.93 4.98
CA LYS A 391 21.57 16.71 6.38
C LYS A 391 21.05 18.01 6.97
N ILE A 392 19.86 17.95 7.53
CA ILE A 392 19.19 19.06 8.18
C ILE A 392 18.84 18.61 9.59
N ASP A 393 19.48 19.17 10.60
CA ASP A 393 19.32 18.74 11.97
C ASP A 393 19.54 17.21 12.09
N SER A 394 18.56 16.46 12.51
CA SER A 394 18.58 14.99 12.60
C SER A 394 17.98 14.27 11.39
N TRP A 395 17.68 15.01 10.32
CA TRP A 395 17.04 14.46 9.12
C TRP A 395 18.03 14.39 7.94
N LYS A 396 17.75 13.46 7.02
CA LYS A 396 18.44 13.39 5.74
C LYS A 396 17.43 13.61 4.61
N VAL A 397 17.73 14.51 3.69
CA VAL A 397 16.96 14.70 2.46
C VAL A 397 17.13 13.46 1.58
N ILE A 398 16.03 12.75 1.29
CA ILE A 398 16.02 11.54 0.45
C ILE A 398 15.34 11.75 -0.91
N ARG A 399 14.50 12.78 -1.02
CA ARG A 399 13.91 13.24 -2.28
C ARG A 399 13.61 14.72 -2.18
N CYS A 400 13.89 15.47 -3.25
CA CYS A 400 13.57 16.88 -3.35
C CYS A 400 13.22 17.19 -4.81
N GLU A 401 12.01 17.68 -5.03
CA GLU A 401 11.49 18.17 -6.31
C GLU A 401 11.07 19.60 -6.09
N GLU A 402 11.72 20.50 -6.81
CA GLU A 402 11.53 21.95 -6.63
C GLU A 402 10.06 22.33 -6.81
N ASN A 403 9.56 23.17 -5.90
CA ASN A 403 8.17 23.64 -5.87
C ASN A 403 7.10 22.55 -5.72
N GLN A 404 7.45 21.30 -5.41
CA GLN A 404 6.49 20.21 -5.36
C GLN A 404 6.64 19.32 -4.13
N PHE A 405 7.84 18.76 -3.88
CA PHE A 405 7.98 17.66 -2.94
C PHE A 405 9.33 17.62 -2.24
N LEU A 406 9.28 17.48 -0.91
CA LEU A 406 10.46 17.26 -0.07
C LEU A 406 10.21 16.08 0.87
N SER A 407 11.11 15.10 0.87
CA SER A 407 11.06 13.96 1.80
C SER A 407 12.34 13.88 2.63
N LEU A 408 12.14 13.84 3.95
CA LEU A 408 13.16 13.84 4.98
C LEU A 408 13.12 12.51 5.75
N LEU A 409 14.21 11.75 5.66
CA LEU A 409 14.35 10.50 6.41
C LEU A 409 14.69 10.79 7.87
N PHE A 410 13.96 10.15 8.77
CA PHE A 410 14.14 10.25 10.21
C PHE A 410 15.52 9.73 10.66
N GLY A 411 16.30 10.59 11.26
CA GLY A 411 17.69 10.30 11.67
C GLY A 411 17.85 9.85 13.10
N MET A 412 16.89 10.18 13.97
CA MET A 412 16.90 9.87 15.39
C MET A 412 16.72 8.38 15.66
N LYS A 413 17.18 7.90 16.81
CA LYS A 413 16.91 6.54 17.28
C LYS A 413 15.46 6.42 17.76
N GLY A 414 14.80 5.37 17.35
CA GLY A 414 13.42 5.09 17.74
C GLY A 414 13.03 3.66 17.40
N PRO A 415 11.92 3.17 17.96
CA PRO A 415 11.46 1.80 17.70
C PRO A 415 10.72 1.71 16.34
N GLY A 416 11.36 2.17 15.28
CA GLY A 416 10.80 2.19 13.93
C GLY A 416 11.62 3.04 12.96
N LEU A 417 11.12 3.16 11.75
CA LEU A 417 11.70 4.00 10.70
C LEU A 417 10.64 4.96 10.18
N GLY A 418 10.99 6.25 10.07
CA GLY A 418 10.04 7.28 9.68
C GLY A 418 10.60 8.25 8.66
N ARG A 419 9.70 8.97 8.04
CA ARG A 419 10.00 10.11 7.19
C ARG A 419 8.96 11.20 7.36
N LEU A 420 9.37 12.42 7.07
CA LEU A 420 8.51 13.59 6.99
C LEU A 420 8.47 14.04 5.53
N GLU A 421 7.28 14.26 5.01
CA GLU A 421 7.06 14.72 3.65
C GLU A 421 6.34 16.07 3.67
N ILE A 422 6.80 16.99 2.84
CA ILE A 422 6.18 18.28 2.58
C ILE A 422 5.84 18.31 1.09
N THR A 423 4.57 18.56 0.79
CA THR A 423 4.08 18.66 -0.59
C THR A 423 3.42 20.03 -0.79
N VAL A 424 3.73 20.66 -1.89
CA VAL A 424 3.03 21.87 -2.33
C VAL A 424 2.39 21.59 -3.69
N SER A 425 1.07 21.78 -3.78
CA SER A 425 0.29 21.52 -5.00
C SER A 425 -0.37 22.80 -5.48
N ASP A 426 -0.31 23.05 -6.79
CA ASP A 426 -0.99 24.19 -7.43
C ASP A 426 -2.35 23.74 -7.99
N HIS A 427 -3.41 24.45 -7.59
CA HIS A 427 -4.78 24.23 -8.06
C HIS A 427 -5.31 25.44 -8.83
N GLY A 428 -4.41 26.25 -9.40
CA GLY A 428 -4.75 27.47 -10.14
C GLY A 428 -5.00 28.66 -9.20
N ASP A 429 -6.22 28.82 -8.72
CA ASP A 429 -6.58 29.96 -7.85
C ASP A 429 -6.06 29.82 -6.41
N SER A 430 -5.68 28.62 -6.02
CA SER A 430 -5.17 28.32 -4.67
C SER A 430 -4.06 27.27 -4.71
N ARG A 431 -3.28 27.19 -3.63
CA ARG A 431 -2.22 26.19 -3.42
C ARG A 431 -2.54 25.38 -2.18
N GLU A 432 -2.19 24.12 -2.19
CA GLU A 432 -2.28 23.29 -1.01
C GLU A 432 -0.87 22.98 -0.50
N LEU A 433 -0.63 23.30 0.78
CA LEU A 433 0.54 22.85 1.52
C LEU A 433 0.13 21.67 2.40
N ASN A 434 0.76 20.50 2.21
CA ASN A 434 0.56 19.32 3.03
C ASN A 434 1.88 18.92 3.71
N ILE A 435 1.80 18.61 5.01
CA ILE A 435 2.89 18.03 5.80
C ILE A 435 2.42 16.69 6.32
N SER A 436 3.13 15.61 5.99
CA SER A 436 2.79 14.24 6.37
C SER A 436 3.98 13.54 7.02
N ALA A 437 3.76 12.96 8.19
CA ALA A 437 4.71 12.05 8.83
C ALA A 437 4.30 10.60 8.59
N TRP A 438 5.27 9.79 8.21
CA TRP A 438 5.15 8.36 7.96
C TRP A 438 5.99 7.60 8.96
N TRP A 439 5.47 6.52 9.50
CA TRP A 439 6.15 5.72 10.50
C TRP A 439 5.94 4.23 10.24
N HIS A 440 7.04 3.50 10.04
CA HIS A 440 7.06 2.05 10.00
C HIS A 440 7.46 1.53 11.38
N PRO A 441 6.49 1.09 12.21
CA PRO A 441 6.78 0.67 13.57
C PRO A 441 7.62 -0.60 13.59
N LYS A 442 8.51 -0.73 14.58
CA LYS A 442 9.25 -1.96 14.87
C LYS A 442 8.60 -2.68 16.05
N GLY A 443 7.80 -3.68 15.76
CA GLY A 443 7.10 -4.45 16.77
C GLY A 443 6.14 -3.60 17.61
N PHE A 444 5.66 -4.17 18.72
CA PHE A 444 4.70 -3.54 19.61
C PHE A 444 5.17 -2.20 20.19
N LEU A 445 6.45 -2.10 20.57
CA LEU A 445 7.00 -0.84 21.08
C LEU A 445 6.97 0.29 20.04
N GLY A 446 7.13 -0.03 18.76
CA GLY A 446 7.00 0.94 17.68
C GLY A 446 5.58 1.46 17.51
N LEU A 447 4.59 0.60 17.69
CA LEU A 447 3.18 0.98 17.69
C LEU A 447 2.82 1.81 18.93
N LEU A 448 3.26 1.38 20.12
CA LEU A 448 3.04 2.12 21.35
C LEU A 448 3.63 3.54 21.27
N TYR A 449 4.85 3.66 20.77
CA TYR A 449 5.48 4.96 20.52
C TYR A 449 4.63 5.83 19.60
N TRP A 450 4.15 5.27 18.46
CA TRP A 450 3.31 6.01 17.52
C TRP A 450 2.03 6.57 18.18
N PHE A 451 1.31 5.72 18.92
CA PHE A 451 0.07 6.14 19.57
C PHE A 451 0.31 7.13 20.72
N ALA A 452 1.40 6.98 21.47
CA ALA A 452 1.78 7.93 22.51
C ALA A 452 2.12 9.32 21.94
N MET A 453 2.71 9.36 20.74
CA MET A 453 3.06 10.61 20.07
C MET A 453 1.90 11.24 19.29
N MET A 454 0.79 10.54 19.10
CA MET A 454 -0.31 11.00 18.24
C MET A 454 -0.90 12.36 18.69
N PRO A 455 -1.18 12.64 19.97
CA PRO A 455 -1.68 13.94 20.38
C PRO A 455 -0.72 15.09 20.03
N ALA A 456 0.59 14.87 20.23
CA ALA A 456 1.62 15.83 19.86
C ALA A 456 1.68 16.04 18.33
N HIS A 457 1.62 14.98 17.54
CA HIS A 457 1.63 15.05 16.07
C HIS A 457 0.46 15.87 15.54
N LEU A 458 -0.76 15.64 16.01
CA LEU A 458 -1.95 16.37 15.59
C LEU A 458 -1.85 17.87 15.89
N PHE A 459 -1.24 18.22 17.01
CA PHE A 459 -1.01 19.63 17.39
C PHE A 459 0.10 20.27 16.56
N ILE A 460 1.25 19.59 16.44
CA ILE A 460 2.46 20.10 15.78
C ILE A 460 2.20 20.34 14.31
N PHE A 461 1.68 19.35 13.56
CA PHE A 461 1.53 19.50 12.10
C PHE A 461 0.52 20.58 11.71
N LYS A 462 -0.60 20.71 12.47
CA LYS A 462 -1.53 21.82 12.27
C LYS A 462 -0.89 23.19 12.50
N GLY A 463 -0.02 23.31 13.48
CA GLY A 463 0.72 24.52 13.75
C GLY A 463 1.77 24.83 12.69
N MET A 464 2.49 23.79 12.20
CA MET A 464 3.52 23.93 11.17
C MET A 464 2.94 24.45 9.86
N VAL A 465 1.87 23.85 9.32
CA VAL A 465 1.27 24.30 8.04
C VAL A 465 0.77 25.75 8.14
N LYS A 466 0.19 26.15 9.29
CA LYS A 466 -0.25 27.54 9.51
C LYS A 466 0.93 28.51 9.61
N ALA A 467 2.01 28.11 10.28
CA ALA A 467 3.19 28.96 10.44
C ALA A 467 3.92 29.18 9.10
N ILE A 468 4.07 28.13 8.29
CA ILE A 468 4.67 28.22 6.94
C ILE A 468 3.81 29.10 6.06
N GLU A 469 2.49 28.87 6.02
CA GLU A 469 1.55 29.66 5.23
C GLU A 469 1.57 31.14 5.59
N LYS A 470 1.59 31.47 6.89
CA LYS A 470 1.68 32.85 7.37
C LYS A 470 2.96 33.53 6.90
N GLN A 471 4.12 32.88 7.07
CA GLN A 471 5.41 33.42 6.64
C GLN A 471 5.50 33.60 5.13
N ALA A 472 4.95 32.64 4.35
CA ALA A 472 4.91 32.76 2.89
C ALA A 472 4.09 33.96 2.43
N LYS A 473 2.97 34.25 3.10
CA LYS A 473 2.16 35.45 2.82
C LYS A 473 2.85 36.76 3.21
N GLU A 474 3.63 36.73 4.29
CA GLU A 474 4.41 37.93 4.72
C GLU A 474 5.50 38.23 3.70
N GLN A 475 6.22 37.25 3.17
CA GLN A 475 7.24 37.44 2.13
C GLN A 475 6.71 37.95 0.80
N MET A 476 5.42 37.80 0.52
CA MET A 476 4.81 38.36 -0.69
C MET A 476 4.44 39.86 -0.56
N LYS A 477 4.51 40.42 0.66
CA LYS A 477 4.18 41.83 0.92
C LYS A 477 5.41 42.72 0.92
N ASP A 478 6.58 42.10 1.11
CA ASP A 478 7.89 42.76 1.02
C ASP A 478 8.43 42.69 -0.42
#